data_cfc26f40e07fd15ca24a65946c4820cf
#
_entry.id   cfc26f40e07fd15ca24a65946c4820cf
#
_cell.length_a   1.000
_cell.length_b   1.000
_cell.length_c   1.000
_cell.angle_alpha   90.00
_cell.angle_beta   90.00
_cell.angle_gamma   90.00
#
_symmetry.space_group_name_H-M   'P 1'
#
loop_
_entity.id
_entity.type
_entity.pdbx_description
1 polymer ?
#
loop_
_entity_poly.entity_id
_entity_poly.type
_entity_poly.pdbx_seq_one_letter_code
_entity_poly.pdbx_strand_id
1 'polypeptide(L)'
;MRLKDDGRYELISGHRRKKACELAGLETLKCEVKDLTRDEAIIIMVESNLQRSVILPSEKAFAYKMRLEAMDRQGKRNDLTSTPLVSKSRSNEELADKVGESREQIRRFIRLTELVPEILQMVDEKQIAFRPAVEISYLAEEQQYTLLEAMSYNDATPSLAQAIKMKKFNQDGKLTDEVSQIIMAVSYTH
;
A
#
# COMPACT_ATOMS: atom_id res chain seq x y z
N MET A 1 13.32 7.19 -19.05
CA MET A 1 12.84 8.58 -18.81
C MET A 1 11.65 8.86 -19.73
N ARG A 2 10.80 9.82 -19.38
CA ARG A 2 9.77 10.36 -20.30
C ARG A 2 9.94 11.87 -20.44
N LEU A 3 9.49 12.43 -21.56
CA LEU A 3 9.37 13.85 -21.76
C LEU A 3 8.05 14.33 -21.12
N LYS A 4 8.11 15.39 -20.29
CA LYS A 4 6.94 16.03 -19.71
C LYS A 4 6.42 17.13 -20.64
N ASP A 5 5.17 17.54 -20.42
CA ASP A 5 4.52 18.61 -21.21
C ASP A 5 5.24 19.95 -21.10
N ASP A 6 6.05 20.16 -20.03
CA ASP A 6 6.86 21.34 -19.81
C ASP A 6 8.26 21.28 -20.47
N GLY A 7 8.53 20.26 -21.29
CA GLY A 7 9.80 20.05 -21.99
C GLY A 7 10.92 19.45 -21.13
N ARG A 8 10.68 19.18 -19.85
CA ARG A 8 11.67 18.55 -18.96
C ARG A 8 11.56 17.03 -18.99
N TYR A 9 12.64 16.34 -18.66
CA TYR A 9 12.67 14.90 -18.55
C TYR A 9 12.36 14.44 -17.12
N GLU A 10 11.47 13.45 -17.00
CA GLU A 10 11.16 12.78 -15.75
C GLU A 10 11.80 11.39 -15.72
N LEU A 11 12.53 11.09 -14.63
CA LEU A 11 13.14 9.78 -14.43
C LEU A 11 12.11 8.82 -13.88
N ILE A 12 11.78 7.75 -14.64
CA ILE A 12 10.80 6.75 -14.26
C ILE A 12 11.46 5.61 -13.45
N SER A 13 12.68 5.20 -13.85
CA SER A 13 13.45 4.19 -13.13
C SER A 13 14.94 4.49 -13.22
N GLY A 14 15.76 3.89 -12.32
CA GLY A 14 17.20 4.08 -12.31
C GLY A 14 17.70 5.20 -11.38
N HIS A 15 16.90 5.65 -10.40
CA HIS A 15 17.27 6.68 -9.42
C HIS A 15 18.57 6.34 -8.67
N ARG A 16 18.76 5.07 -8.27
CA ARG A 16 20.00 4.62 -7.61
C ARG A 16 21.22 4.73 -8.54
N ARG A 17 21.04 4.38 -9.84
CA ARG A 17 22.12 4.51 -10.85
C ARG A 17 22.47 5.97 -11.07
N LYS A 18 21.47 6.84 -11.20
CA LYS A 18 21.68 8.28 -11.29
C LYS A 18 22.49 8.79 -10.10
N LYS A 19 22.07 8.42 -8.88
CA LYS A 19 22.77 8.82 -7.66
C LYS A 19 24.23 8.30 -7.60
N ALA A 20 24.45 7.06 -8.02
CA ALA A 20 25.79 6.48 -8.09
C ALA A 20 26.69 7.23 -9.10
N CYS A 21 26.16 7.61 -10.27
CA CYS A 21 26.89 8.41 -11.26
C CYS A 21 27.24 9.81 -10.72
N GLU A 22 26.31 10.48 -10.04
CA GLU A 22 26.57 11.76 -9.37
C GLU A 22 27.69 11.65 -8.34
N LEU A 23 27.68 10.61 -7.50
CA LEU A 23 28.73 10.36 -6.50
C LEU A 23 30.09 10.02 -7.14
N ALA A 24 30.08 9.41 -8.32
CA ALA A 24 31.29 9.09 -9.09
C ALA A 24 31.79 10.27 -9.91
N GLY A 25 31.17 11.44 -9.85
CA GLY A 25 31.55 12.63 -10.59
C GLY A 25 31.29 12.56 -12.10
N LEU A 26 30.39 11.68 -12.54
CA LEU A 26 30.01 11.57 -13.95
C LEU A 26 28.99 12.66 -14.31
N GLU A 27 29.31 13.49 -15.27
CA GLU A 27 28.46 14.61 -15.73
C GLU A 27 27.27 14.11 -16.58
N THR A 28 27.40 12.97 -17.22
CA THR A 28 26.39 12.43 -18.14
C THR A 28 26.06 10.99 -17.84
N LEU A 29 24.80 10.61 -18.07
CA LEU A 29 24.30 9.26 -17.92
C LEU A 29 23.50 8.84 -19.16
N LYS A 30 23.85 7.72 -19.77
CA LYS A 30 23.05 7.16 -20.87
C LYS A 30 21.66 6.75 -20.35
N CYS A 31 20.63 7.22 -21.01
CA CYS A 31 19.25 6.90 -20.70
C CYS A 31 18.42 6.63 -21.96
N GLU A 32 17.39 5.82 -21.80
CA GLU A 32 16.35 5.61 -22.82
C GLU A 32 15.21 6.60 -22.55
N VAL A 33 14.83 7.37 -23.55
CA VAL A 33 13.65 8.25 -23.51
C VAL A 33 12.52 7.56 -24.23
N LYS A 34 11.36 7.41 -23.55
CA LYS A 34 10.13 6.83 -24.10
C LYS A 34 9.04 7.89 -24.13
N ASP A 35 8.25 7.86 -25.19
CA ASP A 35 7.03 8.63 -25.27
C ASP A 35 5.95 7.90 -24.47
N LEU A 36 5.62 8.41 -23.30
CA LEU A 36 4.72 7.78 -22.33
C LEU A 36 3.81 8.83 -21.72
N THR A 37 2.57 8.49 -21.56
CA THR A 37 1.65 9.24 -20.71
C THR A 37 2.07 9.16 -19.24
N ARG A 38 1.52 10.02 -18.39
CA ARG A 38 1.80 9.99 -16.95
C ARG A 38 1.41 8.64 -16.31
N ASP A 39 0.26 8.10 -16.70
CA ASP A 39 -0.25 6.84 -16.14
C ASP A 39 0.61 5.64 -16.57
N GLU A 40 1.05 5.57 -17.83
CA GLU A 40 2.00 4.56 -18.30
C GLU A 40 3.33 4.65 -17.56
N ALA A 41 3.83 5.85 -17.33
CA ALA A 41 5.05 6.07 -16.55
C ALA A 41 4.93 5.56 -15.11
N ILE A 42 3.78 5.78 -14.45
CA ILE A 42 3.48 5.27 -13.10
C ILE A 42 3.47 3.74 -13.11
N ILE A 43 2.80 3.11 -14.08
CA ILE A 43 2.74 1.65 -14.19
C ILE A 43 4.14 1.06 -14.33
N ILE A 44 4.97 1.60 -15.22
CA ILE A 44 6.35 1.12 -15.43
C ILE A 44 7.20 1.33 -14.16
N MET A 45 7.07 2.48 -13.50
CA MET A 45 7.78 2.77 -12.26
C MET A 45 7.43 1.74 -11.17
N VAL A 46 6.16 1.46 -10.98
CA VAL A 46 5.67 0.47 -10.00
C VAL A 46 6.17 -0.92 -10.34
N GLU A 47 6.05 -1.37 -11.59
CA GLU A 47 6.55 -2.67 -12.05
C GLU A 47 8.06 -2.82 -11.79
N SER A 48 8.84 -1.80 -12.09
CA SER A 48 10.28 -1.80 -11.83
C SER A 48 10.63 -1.90 -10.34
N ASN A 49 9.80 -1.34 -9.46
CA ASN A 49 9.99 -1.42 -8.00
C ASN A 49 9.53 -2.77 -7.43
N LEU A 50 8.46 -3.35 -7.95
CA LEU A 50 7.94 -4.66 -7.52
C LEU A 50 8.87 -5.85 -7.90
N GLN A 51 9.84 -5.64 -8.79
CA GLN A 51 10.86 -6.64 -9.13
C GLN A 51 12.02 -6.74 -8.13
N ARG A 52 12.02 -5.93 -7.08
CA ARG A 52 13.06 -6.00 -6.04
C ARG A 52 12.90 -7.26 -5.19
N SER A 53 14.02 -7.81 -4.73
CA SER A 53 14.05 -9.02 -3.89
C SER A 53 13.47 -8.80 -2.49
N VAL A 54 13.51 -7.58 -1.98
CA VAL A 54 12.95 -7.20 -0.67
C VAL A 54 12.16 -5.92 -0.84
N ILE A 55 10.86 -5.99 -0.53
CA ILE A 55 9.93 -4.87 -0.59
C ILE A 55 9.16 -4.85 0.73
N LEU A 56 9.08 -3.69 1.37
CA LEU A 56 8.31 -3.52 2.60
C LEU A 56 6.81 -3.66 2.32
N PRO A 57 6.02 -4.14 3.30
CA PRO A 57 4.56 -4.20 3.17
C PRO A 57 3.92 -2.86 2.79
N SER A 58 4.38 -1.76 3.37
CA SER A 58 3.93 -0.41 3.03
C SER A 58 4.25 -0.03 1.59
N GLU A 59 5.49 -0.25 1.13
CA GLU A 59 5.90 0.02 -0.25
C GLU A 59 5.03 -0.74 -1.24
N LYS A 60 4.74 -2.02 -0.94
CA LYS A 60 3.91 -2.89 -1.76
C LYS A 60 2.45 -2.40 -1.80
N ALA A 61 1.93 -1.97 -0.65
CA ALA A 61 0.58 -1.42 -0.51
C ALA A 61 0.38 -0.18 -1.38
N PHE A 62 1.25 0.81 -1.25
CA PHE A 62 1.20 2.04 -2.05
C PHE A 62 1.47 1.78 -3.54
N ALA A 63 2.39 0.87 -3.87
CA ALA A 63 2.67 0.49 -5.24
C ALA A 63 1.42 -0.09 -5.95
N TYR A 64 0.71 -1.00 -5.28
CA TYR A 64 -0.53 -1.57 -5.83
C TYR A 64 -1.64 -0.52 -5.95
N LYS A 65 -1.81 0.35 -4.94
CA LYS A 65 -2.79 1.45 -4.98
C LYS A 65 -2.52 2.37 -6.17
N MET A 66 -1.29 2.88 -6.31
CA MET A 66 -0.90 3.76 -7.42
C MET A 66 -1.13 3.12 -8.79
N ARG A 67 -0.78 1.84 -8.93
CA ARG A 67 -0.94 1.13 -10.20
C ARG A 67 -2.40 0.98 -10.57
N LEU A 68 -3.26 0.55 -9.63
CA LEU A 68 -4.69 0.42 -9.89
C LEU A 68 -5.33 1.75 -10.26
N GLU A 69 -4.97 2.84 -9.56
CA GLU A 69 -5.45 4.17 -9.88
C GLU A 69 -5.02 4.62 -11.30
N ALA A 70 -3.78 4.31 -11.72
CA ALA A 70 -3.30 4.62 -13.05
C ALA A 70 -4.06 3.82 -14.13
N MET A 71 -4.27 2.51 -13.90
CA MET A 71 -5.02 1.64 -14.79
C MET A 71 -6.50 2.07 -14.92
N ASP A 72 -7.13 2.43 -13.80
CA ASP A 72 -8.52 2.93 -13.80
C ASP A 72 -8.66 4.25 -14.59
N ARG A 73 -7.65 5.14 -14.51
CA ARG A 73 -7.63 6.38 -15.31
C ARG A 73 -7.44 6.11 -16.80
N GLN A 74 -6.60 5.15 -17.17
CA GLN A 74 -6.43 4.72 -18.58
C GLN A 74 -7.71 4.08 -19.11
N GLY A 75 -8.34 3.18 -18.35
CA GLY A 75 -9.59 2.52 -18.75
C GLY A 75 -10.72 3.53 -19.01
N LYS A 76 -10.85 4.58 -18.18
CA LYS A 76 -11.84 5.64 -18.37
C LYS A 76 -11.59 6.50 -19.62
N ARG A 77 -10.36 6.64 -20.10
CA ARG A 77 -10.05 7.35 -21.34
C ARG A 77 -10.43 6.56 -22.59
N ASN A 78 -10.36 5.23 -22.52
CA ASN A 78 -10.57 4.36 -23.65
C ASN A 78 -12.02 3.85 -23.78
N ASP A 79 -12.85 3.99 -22.74
CA ASP A 79 -14.16 3.35 -22.70
C ASP A 79 -15.22 4.29 -22.07
N LEU A 80 -15.89 5.07 -22.93
CA LEU A 80 -17.01 5.94 -22.54
C LEU A 80 -18.29 5.16 -22.20
N THR A 81 -18.30 3.82 -22.31
CA THR A 81 -19.48 2.97 -22.19
C THR A 81 -19.46 1.99 -21.01
N SER A 82 -18.32 1.83 -20.30
CA SER A 82 -18.19 0.86 -19.20
C SER A 82 -18.57 1.43 -17.84
N THR A 83 -19.34 0.66 -17.07
CA THR A 83 -19.65 0.98 -15.67
C THR A 83 -18.40 0.89 -14.77
N PRO A 84 -18.24 1.79 -13.77
CA PRO A 84 -17.04 1.86 -12.91
C PRO A 84 -16.69 0.56 -12.16
N LEU A 85 -17.66 -0.31 -11.90
CA LEU A 85 -17.48 -1.58 -11.20
C LEU A 85 -16.79 -2.65 -12.07
N VAL A 86 -17.07 -2.67 -13.37
CA VAL A 86 -16.48 -3.63 -14.32
C VAL A 86 -15.02 -3.28 -14.62
N SER A 87 -14.70 -1.99 -14.72
CA SER A 87 -13.33 -1.50 -14.92
C SER A 87 -12.42 -1.91 -13.75
N LYS A 88 -12.84 -1.67 -12.50
CA LYS A 88 -12.06 -2.07 -11.30
C LYS A 88 -11.81 -3.57 -11.19
N SER A 89 -12.74 -4.40 -11.66
CA SER A 89 -12.55 -5.87 -11.65
C SER A 89 -11.45 -6.29 -12.60
N ARG A 90 -11.45 -5.77 -13.84
CA ARG A 90 -10.41 -6.06 -14.85
C ARG A 90 -9.02 -5.60 -14.42
N SER A 91 -8.90 -4.38 -13.94
CA SER A 91 -7.60 -3.84 -13.49
C SER A 91 -6.98 -4.68 -12.37
N ASN A 92 -7.80 -5.21 -11.45
CA ASN A 92 -7.33 -6.11 -10.39
C ASN A 92 -6.90 -7.49 -10.93
N GLU A 93 -7.56 -8.02 -11.97
CA GLU A 93 -7.20 -9.28 -12.61
C GLU A 93 -5.87 -9.16 -13.37
N GLU A 94 -5.73 -8.13 -14.19
CA GLU A 94 -4.49 -7.87 -14.93
C GLU A 94 -3.29 -7.64 -14.00
N LEU A 95 -3.51 -6.97 -12.86
CA LEU A 95 -2.47 -6.80 -11.86
C LEU A 95 -2.10 -8.12 -11.19
N ALA A 96 -3.09 -8.94 -10.82
CA ALA A 96 -2.89 -10.24 -10.19
C ALA A 96 -2.07 -11.18 -11.08
N ASP A 97 -2.42 -11.27 -12.36
CA ASP A 97 -1.73 -12.11 -13.34
C ASP A 97 -0.27 -11.69 -13.54
N LYS A 98 0.01 -10.38 -13.60
CA LYS A 98 1.37 -9.86 -13.80
C LYS A 98 2.28 -10.01 -12.60
N VAL A 99 1.74 -9.96 -11.38
CA VAL A 99 2.52 -9.99 -10.12
C VAL A 99 2.59 -11.40 -9.54
N GLY A 100 1.75 -12.33 -10.01
CA GLY A 100 1.66 -13.69 -9.47
C GLY A 100 1.04 -13.76 -8.08
N GLU A 101 0.29 -12.74 -7.66
CA GLU A 101 -0.46 -12.70 -6.41
C GLU A 101 -1.97 -12.79 -6.66
N SER A 102 -2.70 -13.32 -5.71
CA SER A 102 -4.17 -13.35 -5.83
C SER A 102 -4.77 -11.94 -5.72
N ARG A 103 -5.90 -11.70 -6.40
CA ARG A 103 -6.68 -10.45 -6.30
C ARG A 103 -6.98 -10.08 -4.84
N GLU A 104 -7.29 -11.08 -4.04
CA GLU A 104 -7.58 -10.92 -2.62
C GLU A 104 -6.36 -10.43 -1.84
N GLN A 105 -5.19 -10.97 -2.16
CA GLN A 105 -3.93 -10.55 -1.53
C GLN A 105 -3.59 -9.09 -1.90
N ILE A 106 -3.77 -8.69 -3.15
CA ILE A 106 -3.58 -7.30 -3.60
C ILE A 106 -4.52 -6.35 -2.84
N ARG A 107 -5.80 -6.71 -2.71
CA ARG A 107 -6.77 -5.91 -1.93
C ARG A 107 -6.35 -5.75 -0.47
N ARG A 108 -5.83 -6.82 0.15
CA ARG A 108 -5.32 -6.77 1.52
C ARG A 108 -4.12 -5.85 1.65
N PHE A 109 -3.18 -5.88 0.69
CA PHE A 109 -2.07 -4.93 0.69
C PHE A 109 -2.58 -3.49 0.57
N ILE A 110 -3.47 -3.22 -0.36
CA ILE A 110 -4.02 -1.87 -0.55
C ILE A 110 -4.72 -1.38 0.73
N ARG A 111 -5.40 -2.27 1.48
CA ARG A 111 -6.01 -1.89 2.77
C ARG A 111 -5.01 -1.33 3.77
N LEU A 112 -3.74 -1.74 3.73
CA LEU A 112 -2.71 -1.19 4.63
C LEU A 112 -2.49 0.32 4.44
N THR A 113 -2.84 0.88 3.27
CA THR A 113 -2.72 2.33 3.04
C THR A 113 -3.71 3.17 3.86
N GLU A 114 -4.66 2.53 4.55
CA GLU A 114 -5.63 3.17 5.44
C GLU A 114 -5.18 3.14 6.91
N LEU A 115 -3.99 2.59 7.19
CA LEU A 115 -3.38 2.62 8.51
C LEU A 115 -2.73 3.98 8.78
N VAL A 116 -2.77 4.41 10.04
CA VAL A 116 -1.95 5.54 10.48
C VAL A 116 -0.46 5.22 10.33
N PRO A 117 0.39 6.24 10.08
CA PRO A 117 1.81 6.01 9.76
C PRO A 117 2.56 5.17 10.80
N GLU A 118 2.24 5.34 12.07
CA GLU A 118 2.87 4.64 13.19
C GLU A 118 2.58 3.14 13.16
N ILE A 119 1.31 2.75 12.94
CA ILE A 119 0.93 1.34 12.81
C ILE A 119 1.52 0.73 11.54
N LEU A 120 1.53 1.47 10.45
CA LEU A 120 2.11 1.02 9.18
C LEU A 120 3.62 0.77 9.32
N GLN A 121 4.34 1.63 10.06
CA GLN A 121 5.75 1.44 10.38
C GLN A 121 5.95 0.16 11.22
N MET A 122 5.11 -0.08 12.23
CA MET A 122 5.17 -1.32 13.04
C MET A 122 4.96 -2.59 12.19
N VAL A 123 4.18 -2.50 11.10
CA VAL A 123 4.02 -3.61 10.14
C VAL A 123 5.30 -3.82 9.33
N ASP A 124 5.95 -2.77 8.87
CA ASP A 124 7.22 -2.83 8.15
C ASP A 124 8.36 -3.39 9.02
N GLU A 125 8.36 -3.06 10.30
CA GLU A 125 9.28 -3.54 11.32
C GLU A 125 8.94 -4.95 11.83
N LYS A 126 7.85 -5.57 11.33
CA LYS A 126 7.36 -6.90 11.73
C LYS A 126 6.91 -7.01 13.19
N GLN A 127 6.63 -5.89 13.86
CA GLN A 127 6.05 -5.87 15.19
C GLN A 127 4.57 -6.26 15.15
N ILE A 128 3.85 -5.82 14.10
CA ILE A 128 2.47 -6.25 13.84
C ILE A 128 2.48 -7.15 12.59
N ALA A 129 1.89 -8.33 12.70
CA ALA A 129 1.78 -9.24 11.57
C ALA A 129 0.80 -8.70 10.51
N PHE A 130 0.99 -9.11 9.25
CA PHE A 130 0.21 -8.62 8.11
C PHE A 130 -1.32 -8.79 8.28
N ARG A 131 -1.77 -9.96 8.76
CA ARG A 131 -3.21 -10.22 8.90
C ARG A 131 -3.90 -9.36 9.96
N PRO A 132 -3.39 -9.25 11.20
CA PRO A 132 -3.90 -8.27 12.18
C PRO A 132 -3.93 -6.84 11.63
N ALA A 133 -2.88 -6.40 10.94
CA ALA A 133 -2.80 -5.07 10.35
C ALA A 133 -3.93 -4.80 9.34
N VAL A 134 -4.27 -5.78 8.50
CA VAL A 134 -5.40 -5.68 7.57
C VAL A 134 -6.73 -5.50 8.32
N GLU A 135 -6.95 -6.20 9.44
CA GLU A 135 -8.17 -6.04 10.24
C GLU A 135 -8.20 -4.68 10.95
N ILE A 136 -7.06 -4.20 11.46
CA ILE A 136 -6.92 -2.87 12.09
C ILE A 136 -7.21 -1.74 11.08
N SER A 137 -6.86 -1.92 9.81
CA SER A 137 -7.10 -0.91 8.76
C SER A 137 -8.59 -0.60 8.51
N TYR A 138 -9.50 -1.37 9.09
CA TYR A 138 -10.95 -1.08 9.06
C TYR A 138 -11.42 -0.20 10.21
N LEU A 139 -10.57 0.10 11.17
CA LEU A 139 -10.84 1.05 12.25
C LEU A 139 -10.75 2.49 11.72
N ALA A 140 -11.52 3.40 12.30
CA ALA A 140 -11.34 4.82 12.04
C ALA A 140 -9.99 5.31 12.58
N GLU A 141 -9.50 6.41 12.04
CA GLU A 141 -8.18 6.96 12.41
C GLU A 141 -8.04 7.19 13.92
N GLU A 142 -9.05 7.79 14.55
CA GLU A 142 -9.08 8.03 16.00
C GLU A 142 -8.93 6.72 16.80
N GLN A 143 -9.61 5.67 16.36
CA GLN A 143 -9.55 4.36 17.02
C GLN A 143 -8.22 3.63 16.80
N GLN A 144 -7.54 3.91 15.71
CA GLN A 144 -6.19 3.41 15.49
C GLN A 144 -5.21 4.08 16.47
N TYR A 145 -5.36 5.38 16.76
CA TYR A 145 -4.55 6.06 17.80
C TYR A 145 -4.87 5.55 19.20
N THR A 146 -6.16 5.35 19.54
CA THR A 146 -6.55 4.69 20.79
C THR A 146 -5.92 3.30 20.93
N LEU A 147 -5.86 2.54 19.84
CA LEU A 147 -5.19 1.24 19.83
C LEU A 147 -3.69 1.35 20.08
N LEU A 148 -3.01 2.36 19.52
CA LEU A 148 -1.58 2.62 19.78
C LEU A 148 -1.33 2.87 21.28
N GLU A 149 -2.18 3.66 21.93
CA GLU A 149 -2.12 3.89 23.37
C GLU A 149 -2.32 2.59 24.17
N ALA A 150 -3.32 1.79 23.77
CA ALA A 150 -3.57 0.50 24.39
C ALA A 150 -2.41 -0.51 24.19
N MET A 151 -1.76 -0.51 23.04
CA MET A 151 -0.55 -1.30 22.80
C MET A 151 0.61 -0.87 23.68
N SER A 152 0.83 0.44 23.80
CA SER A 152 1.88 1.00 24.65
C SER A 152 1.64 0.68 26.13
N TYR A 153 0.39 0.78 26.60
CA TYR A 153 0.03 0.49 27.99
C TYR A 153 0.23 -0.99 28.35
N ASN A 154 -0.11 -1.91 27.42
CA ASN A 154 -0.03 -3.35 27.64
C ASN A 154 1.31 -3.97 27.22
N ASP A 155 2.24 -3.17 26.68
CA ASP A 155 3.51 -3.62 26.08
C ASP A 155 3.31 -4.82 25.13
N ALA A 156 2.26 -4.75 24.32
CA ALA A 156 1.83 -5.85 23.45
C ALA A 156 1.19 -5.36 22.15
N THR A 157 1.35 -6.13 21.09
CA THR A 157 0.67 -5.90 19.81
C THR A 157 -0.53 -6.83 19.66
N PRO A 158 -1.60 -6.40 18.95
CA PRO A 158 -2.82 -7.19 18.87
C PRO A 158 -2.64 -8.45 18.04
N SER A 159 -3.12 -9.56 18.57
CA SER A 159 -3.29 -10.80 17.82
C SER A 159 -4.38 -10.68 16.76
N LEU A 160 -4.43 -11.62 15.81
CA LEU A 160 -5.47 -11.64 14.79
C LEU A 160 -6.88 -11.70 15.40
N ALA A 161 -7.08 -12.49 16.46
CA ALA A 161 -8.37 -12.61 17.13
C ALA A 161 -8.82 -11.29 17.77
N GLN A 162 -7.89 -10.58 18.42
CA GLN A 162 -8.13 -9.26 18.99
C GLN A 162 -8.48 -8.24 17.92
N ALA A 163 -7.71 -8.19 16.82
CA ALA A 163 -7.96 -7.28 15.69
C ALA A 163 -9.34 -7.52 15.04
N ILE A 164 -9.72 -8.79 14.81
CA ILE A 164 -11.06 -9.16 14.29
C ILE A 164 -12.15 -8.70 15.26
N LYS A 165 -11.96 -8.91 16.58
CA LYS A 165 -12.92 -8.50 17.59
C LYS A 165 -13.09 -6.98 17.62
N MET A 166 -11.98 -6.21 17.60
CA MET A 166 -12.01 -4.74 17.52
C MET A 166 -12.76 -4.26 16.30
N LYS A 167 -12.46 -4.81 15.11
CA LYS A 167 -13.19 -4.51 13.88
C LYS A 167 -14.68 -4.73 14.01
N LYS A 168 -15.10 -5.84 14.61
CA LYS A 168 -16.53 -6.14 14.83
C LYS A 168 -17.18 -5.12 15.76
N PHE A 169 -16.54 -4.81 16.90
CA PHE A 169 -17.05 -3.77 17.81
C PHE A 169 -17.11 -2.40 17.15
N ASN A 170 -16.14 -2.08 16.29
CA ASN A 170 -16.16 -0.85 15.50
C ASN A 170 -17.36 -0.80 14.54
N GLN A 171 -17.62 -1.89 13.80
CA GLN A 171 -18.75 -1.99 12.89
C GLN A 171 -20.11 -1.88 13.62
N ASP A 172 -20.18 -2.36 14.84
CA ASP A 172 -21.37 -2.27 15.71
C ASP A 172 -21.48 -0.89 16.41
N GLY A 173 -20.54 0.04 16.20
CA GLY A 173 -20.48 1.35 16.85
C GLY A 173 -20.23 1.28 18.36
N LYS A 174 -19.61 0.19 18.84
CA LYS A 174 -19.39 -0.09 20.27
C LYS A 174 -17.90 -0.11 20.67
N LEU A 175 -17.00 0.23 19.78
CA LEU A 175 -15.58 0.27 20.10
C LEU A 175 -15.27 1.59 20.84
N THR A 176 -15.15 1.51 22.15
CA THR A 176 -14.68 2.60 23.03
C THR A 176 -13.24 2.33 23.47
N ASP A 177 -12.59 3.34 24.03
CA ASP A 177 -11.23 3.23 24.56
C ASP A 177 -11.14 2.14 25.63
N GLU A 178 -12.14 2.06 26.52
CA GLU A 178 -12.22 1.02 27.54
C GLU A 178 -12.35 -0.39 26.92
N VAL A 179 -13.16 -0.54 25.88
CA VAL A 179 -13.32 -1.80 25.17
C VAL A 179 -12.01 -2.20 24.47
N SER A 180 -11.30 -1.25 23.89
CA SER A 180 -9.99 -1.49 23.27
C SER A 180 -8.98 -1.99 24.30
N GLN A 181 -8.92 -1.35 25.46
CA GLN A 181 -8.06 -1.76 26.58
C GLN A 181 -8.42 -3.18 27.08
N ILE A 182 -9.69 -3.48 27.27
CA ILE A 182 -10.15 -4.81 27.71
C ILE A 182 -9.77 -5.87 26.69
N ILE A 183 -9.95 -5.61 25.38
CA ILE A 183 -9.60 -6.56 24.32
C ILE A 183 -8.10 -6.81 24.31
N MET A 184 -7.26 -5.78 24.50
CA MET A 184 -5.82 -5.92 24.55
C MET A 184 -5.35 -6.68 25.80
N ALA A 185 -5.97 -6.44 26.97
CA ALA A 185 -5.60 -7.09 28.22
C ALA A 185 -5.95 -8.58 28.26
N VAL A 186 -6.91 -9.06 27.44
CA VAL A 186 -7.26 -10.48 27.38
C VAL A 186 -6.26 -11.22 26.51
N SER A 187 -5.30 -11.90 27.13
CA SER A 187 -4.42 -12.86 26.46
C SER A 187 -5.25 -14.09 26.07
N TYR A 188 -5.50 -14.28 24.78
CA TYR A 188 -6.01 -15.57 24.27
C TYR A 188 -4.85 -16.57 24.25
N THR A 189 -4.55 -17.15 25.39
CA THR A 189 -3.68 -18.33 25.49
C THR A 189 -4.49 -19.54 25.01
N HIS A 190 -4.10 -20.06 23.86
CA HIS A 190 -4.41 -21.42 23.42
C HIS A 190 -3.15 -22.24 23.35
#